data_1577868afd8354dd44eb647974dfe310
#
_entry.id   1577868afd8354dd44eb647974dfe310
#
_cell.length_a   1.000
_cell.length_b   1.000
_cell.length_c   1.000
_cell.angle_alpha   90.00
_cell.angle_beta   90.00
_cell.angle_gamma   90.00
#
_symmetry.space_group_name_H-M   'P 1'
#
loop_
_entity.id
_entity.type
_entity.pdbx_description
1 polymer ?
#
loop_
_entity_poly.entity_id
_entity_poly.type
_entity_poly.pdbx_seq_one_letter_code
_entity_poly.pdbx_strand_id
1 'polypeptide(L)'
;MSALRATEHPRANHTLVHLSDTHFVPPGQLLSGVAPVREHLEGLLEDLVATNLRPEALIFTGDLADRGEASAYRQLRELVEPLAEQLGAELIWVMGNHDDRATLRTELLDADADDAPYDRVVMLGGLRIIVLDSTVPRESYGEIRPAQHAWLREVLSEPAPEGTILALHHPPIPCVQDLAVTVELRDQAALAETLAGGDVRAIIGGHFHYSTSATFAGIPVSVASATCYTQDLQTPDRGTRGRDGAQAFNLVHVYDSTIMHSVVPQGGGASVSRHVDGPTTARMLAEQGLYIPDAPVQPGWMGAR
;
A
#
# COMPACT_ATOMS: atom_id res chain seq x y z
N MET A 1 -22.98 -24.71 30.65
CA MET A 1 -22.43 -23.57 29.87
C MET A 1 -22.60 -23.95 28.41
N SER A 2 -23.31 -23.16 27.63
CA SER A 2 -23.39 -23.37 26.17
C SER A 2 -22.00 -23.22 25.56
N ALA A 3 -21.64 -24.11 24.62
CA ALA A 3 -20.37 -23.96 23.89
C ALA A 3 -20.38 -22.64 23.11
N LEU A 4 -19.25 -21.90 23.13
CA LEU A 4 -19.10 -20.69 22.33
C LEU A 4 -19.11 -21.04 20.84
N ARG A 5 -19.79 -20.25 20.01
CA ARG A 5 -19.82 -20.38 18.56
C ARG A 5 -18.71 -19.52 17.94
N ALA A 6 -17.98 -20.08 16.99
CA ALA A 6 -17.02 -19.32 16.18
C ALA A 6 -17.75 -18.28 15.31
N THR A 7 -17.10 -17.15 15.08
CA THR A 7 -17.53 -16.17 14.08
C THR A 7 -17.34 -16.72 12.66
N GLU A 8 -17.96 -16.08 11.67
CA GLU A 8 -17.89 -16.49 10.25
C GLU A 8 -16.45 -16.41 9.68
N HIS A 9 -15.68 -15.43 10.15
CA HIS A 9 -14.28 -15.27 9.77
C HIS A 9 -13.37 -15.38 11.00
N PRO A 10 -12.22 -16.08 10.89
CA PRO A 10 -11.17 -16.04 11.89
C PRO A 10 -10.47 -14.66 11.87
N ARG A 11 -9.42 -14.50 12.68
CA ARG A 11 -8.50 -13.39 12.55
C ARG A 11 -7.76 -13.46 11.20
N ALA A 12 -7.33 -12.31 10.69
CA ALA A 12 -6.56 -12.26 9.45
C ALA A 12 -5.24 -13.04 9.58
N ASN A 13 -4.83 -13.71 8.50
CA ASN A 13 -3.53 -14.40 8.42
C ASN A 13 -2.38 -13.38 8.42
N HIS A 14 -2.55 -12.26 7.67
CA HIS A 14 -1.59 -11.16 7.60
C HIS A 14 -2.28 -9.83 7.82
N THR A 15 -1.54 -8.91 8.43
CA THR A 15 -1.94 -7.50 8.56
C THR A 15 -0.81 -6.65 7.99
N LEU A 16 -1.10 -5.85 6.98
CA LEU A 16 -0.17 -4.96 6.32
C LEU A 16 -0.70 -3.53 6.38
N VAL A 17 0.18 -2.56 6.22
CA VAL A 17 -0.17 -1.14 6.05
C VAL A 17 0.23 -0.70 4.65
N HIS A 18 -0.69 -0.09 3.94
CA HIS A 18 -0.45 0.43 2.59
C HIS A 18 -0.57 1.95 2.61
N LEU A 19 0.54 2.60 2.26
CA LEU A 19 0.69 4.05 2.13
C LEU A 19 1.09 4.38 0.69
N SER A 20 0.87 5.61 0.24
CA SER A 20 1.24 6.03 -1.11
C SER A 20 1.46 7.52 -1.21
N ASP A 21 2.17 7.94 -2.26
CA ASP A 21 2.25 9.34 -2.70
C ASP A 21 2.66 10.27 -1.54
N THR A 22 3.85 10.00 -0.99
CA THR A 22 4.37 10.80 0.12
C THR A 22 4.94 12.14 -0.34
N HIS A 23 5.44 12.22 -1.58
CA HIS A 23 5.98 13.43 -2.21
C HIS A 23 6.88 14.24 -1.31
N PHE A 24 7.81 13.59 -0.63
CA PHE A 24 8.76 14.27 0.22
C PHE A 24 9.56 15.30 -0.59
N VAL A 25 9.75 16.47 0.01
CA VAL A 25 10.53 17.58 -0.54
C VAL A 25 11.78 17.82 0.32
N PRO A 26 12.81 18.54 -0.17
CA PRO A 26 13.98 18.87 0.64
C PRO A 26 13.62 19.51 1.99
N PRO A 27 14.44 19.33 3.04
CA PRO A 27 14.16 19.86 4.38
C PRO A 27 13.81 21.34 4.39
N GLY A 28 12.74 21.68 5.14
CA GLY A 28 12.27 23.05 5.30
C GLY A 28 11.44 23.60 4.14
N GLN A 29 11.13 22.76 3.14
CA GLN A 29 10.22 23.12 2.05
C GLN A 29 8.82 22.55 2.29
N LEU A 30 7.83 23.19 1.65
CA LEU A 30 6.46 22.69 1.57
C LEU A 30 6.19 22.22 0.14
N LEU A 31 5.49 21.11 -0.03
CA LEU A 31 5.06 20.66 -1.35
C LEU A 31 4.13 21.70 -1.97
N SER A 32 4.47 22.15 -3.18
CA SER A 32 3.78 23.25 -3.88
C SER A 32 3.65 24.53 -3.03
N GLY A 33 4.51 24.73 -2.04
CA GLY A 33 4.48 25.88 -1.12
C GLY A 33 3.35 25.88 -0.10
N VAL A 34 2.60 24.77 0.03
CA VAL A 34 1.39 24.68 0.85
C VAL A 34 1.41 23.47 1.79
N ALA A 35 1.66 22.26 1.28
CA ALA A 35 1.47 21.03 2.05
C ALA A 35 2.74 20.64 2.84
N PRO A 36 2.64 20.49 4.18
CA PRO A 36 3.71 20.02 5.05
C PRO A 36 3.75 18.49 5.07
N VAL A 37 4.24 17.88 3.99
CA VAL A 37 4.16 16.42 3.75
C VAL A 37 4.82 15.57 4.83
N ARG A 38 5.88 16.09 5.46
CA ARG A 38 6.54 15.42 6.58
C ARG A 38 5.60 15.30 7.77
N GLU A 39 5.00 16.41 8.18
CA GLU A 39 4.07 16.48 9.30
C GLU A 39 2.81 15.64 9.05
N HIS A 40 2.35 15.57 7.80
CA HIS A 40 1.23 14.70 7.44
C HIS A 40 1.59 13.23 7.65
N LEU A 41 2.74 12.78 7.14
CA LEU A 41 3.16 11.39 7.34
C LEU A 41 3.44 11.10 8.81
N GLU A 42 4.10 12.00 9.55
CA GLU A 42 4.33 11.85 10.99
C GLU A 42 3.01 11.61 11.73
N GLY A 43 1.99 12.44 11.48
CA GLY A 43 0.68 12.28 12.12
C GLY A 43 -0.01 10.95 11.78
N LEU A 44 0.08 10.49 10.52
CA LEU A 44 -0.45 9.18 10.12
C LEU A 44 0.29 8.01 10.81
N LEU A 45 1.60 8.11 10.97
CA LEU A 45 2.40 7.10 11.65
C LEU A 45 2.14 7.09 13.16
N GLU A 46 1.91 8.25 13.77
CA GLU A 46 1.46 8.35 15.17
C GLU A 46 0.08 7.69 15.36
N ASP A 47 -0.86 7.94 14.46
CA ASP A 47 -2.17 7.29 14.46
C ASP A 47 -2.03 5.76 14.33
N LEU A 48 -1.13 5.27 13.46
CA LEU A 48 -0.82 3.84 13.32
C LEU A 48 -0.29 3.25 14.64
N VAL A 49 0.67 3.90 15.28
CA VAL A 49 1.23 3.46 16.58
C VAL A 49 0.15 3.40 17.64
N ALA A 50 -0.75 4.37 17.68
CA ALA A 50 -1.85 4.41 18.64
C ALA A 50 -2.84 3.23 18.51
N THR A 51 -2.88 2.56 17.35
CA THR A 51 -3.69 1.34 17.18
C THR A 51 -3.19 0.13 17.95
N ASN A 52 -1.92 0.12 18.35
CA ASN A 52 -1.20 -1.05 18.87
C ASN A 52 -1.16 -2.25 17.91
N LEU A 53 -1.44 -2.07 16.63
CA LEU A 53 -1.27 -3.09 15.62
C LEU A 53 0.21 -3.44 15.41
N ARG A 54 0.46 -4.65 14.97
CA ARG A 54 1.78 -5.15 14.57
C ARG A 54 1.69 -5.61 13.12
N PRO A 55 1.75 -4.68 12.16
CA PRO A 55 1.76 -5.06 10.75
C PRO A 55 3.05 -5.79 10.40
N GLU A 56 2.96 -6.76 9.50
CA GLU A 56 4.11 -7.49 8.99
C GLU A 56 4.91 -6.68 7.97
N ALA A 57 4.25 -5.74 7.28
CA ALA A 57 4.90 -4.84 6.34
C ALA A 57 4.23 -3.47 6.29
N LEU A 58 5.05 -2.44 6.00
CA LEU A 58 4.63 -1.13 5.54
C LEU A 58 4.97 -1.03 4.04
N ILE A 59 3.95 -0.93 3.19
CA ILE A 59 4.10 -0.90 1.74
C ILE A 59 3.82 0.51 1.24
N PHE A 60 4.80 1.14 0.58
CA PHE A 60 4.68 2.46 0.00
C PHE A 60 4.62 2.33 -1.53
N THR A 61 3.47 2.68 -2.12
CA THR A 61 3.24 2.46 -3.56
C THR A 61 3.62 3.64 -4.45
N GLY A 62 4.80 4.19 -4.21
CA GLY A 62 5.46 5.13 -5.11
C GLY A 62 5.22 6.61 -4.83
N ASP A 63 5.84 7.45 -5.66
CA ASP A 63 5.93 8.89 -5.49
C ASP A 63 6.43 9.27 -4.09
N LEU A 64 7.58 8.66 -3.74
CA LEU A 64 8.20 8.78 -2.42
C LEU A 64 8.81 10.16 -2.22
N ALA A 65 9.52 10.67 -3.25
CA ALA A 65 10.05 12.03 -3.32
C ALA A 65 9.39 12.80 -4.48
N ASP A 66 9.15 14.11 -4.30
CA ASP A 66 8.46 14.93 -5.31
C ASP A 66 9.25 15.08 -6.62
N ARG A 67 10.57 15.03 -6.56
CA ARG A 67 11.47 15.16 -7.71
C ARG A 67 12.69 14.26 -7.63
N GLY A 68 12.61 13.17 -6.88
CA GLY A 68 13.70 12.21 -6.73
C GLY A 68 14.95 12.77 -6.02
N GLU A 69 14.83 13.84 -5.21
CA GLU A 69 15.97 14.42 -4.53
C GLU A 69 16.47 13.51 -3.39
N ALA A 70 17.78 13.30 -3.33
CA ALA A 70 18.44 12.50 -2.29
C ALA A 70 18.08 12.94 -0.86
N SER A 71 17.95 14.24 -0.62
CA SER A 71 17.59 14.76 0.70
C SER A 71 16.15 14.49 1.09
N ALA A 72 15.24 14.35 0.13
CA ALA A 72 13.86 13.95 0.35
C ALA A 72 13.77 12.47 0.76
N TYR A 73 14.45 11.59 0.04
CA TYR A 73 14.52 10.17 0.41
C TYR A 73 15.14 9.96 1.80
N ARG A 74 16.23 10.66 2.13
CA ARG A 74 16.84 10.57 3.47
C ARG A 74 15.86 10.97 4.57
N GLN A 75 15.10 12.06 4.39
CA GLN A 75 14.09 12.46 5.36
C GLN A 75 12.99 11.39 5.53
N LEU A 76 12.52 10.81 4.42
CA LEU A 76 11.53 9.73 4.47
C LEU A 76 12.09 8.53 5.22
N ARG A 77 13.32 8.13 4.89
CA ARG A 77 14.04 7.04 5.54
C ARG A 77 14.18 7.26 7.04
N GLU A 78 14.67 8.45 7.46
CA GLU A 78 14.85 8.83 8.87
C GLU A 78 13.54 8.76 9.67
N LEU A 79 12.41 9.00 9.03
CA LEU A 79 11.10 8.94 9.68
C LEU A 79 10.56 7.50 9.77
N VAL A 80 10.70 6.71 8.70
CA VAL A 80 9.97 5.46 8.53
C VAL A 80 10.75 4.25 9.06
N GLU A 81 12.08 4.18 8.86
CA GLU A 81 12.88 3.03 9.29
C GLU A 81 12.83 2.76 10.80
N PRO A 82 12.98 3.78 11.69
CA PRO A 82 12.90 3.52 13.13
C PRO A 82 11.53 2.98 13.57
N LEU A 83 10.47 3.43 12.90
CA LEU A 83 9.13 2.95 13.18
C LEU A 83 8.94 1.51 12.70
N ALA A 84 9.38 1.19 11.49
CA ALA A 84 9.31 -0.16 10.95
C ALA A 84 10.07 -1.15 11.85
N GLU A 85 11.27 -0.78 12.31
CA GLU A 85 12.05 -1.55 13.28
C GLU A 85 11.29 -1.74 14.61
N GLN A 86 10.70 -0.67 15.16
CA GLN A 86 9.89 -0.73 16.38
C GLN A 86 8.68 -1.66 16.23
N LEU A 87 8.04 -1.67 15.07
CA LEU A 87 6.87 -2.51 14.75
C LEU A 87 7.28 -3.94 14.41
N GLY A 88 8.53 -4.17 14.01
CA GLY A 88 9.02 -5.43 13.44
C GLY A 88 8.48 -5.66 12.03
N ALA A 89 8.20 -4.59 11.29
CA ALA A 89 7.59 -4.60 9.97
C ALA A 89 8.65 -4.52 8.85
N GLU A 90 8.45 -5.30 7.78
CA GLU A 90 9.23 -5.17 6.54
C GLU A 90 8.87 -3.86 5.83
N LEU A 91 9.86 -3.11 5.34
CA LEU A 91 9.65 -1.95 4.47
C LEU A 91 9.65 -2.38 3.01
N ILE A 92 8.54 -2.12 2.32
CA ILE A 92 8.39 -2.45 0.91
C ILE A 92 8.17 -1.16 0.13
N TRP A 93 9.17 -0.78 -0.64
CA TRP A 93 9.16 0.39 -1.50
C TRP A 93 8.76 0.00 -2.92
N VAL A 94 7.89 0.79 -3.53
CA VAL A 94 7.54 0.74 -4.95
C VAL A 94 7.94 2.06 -5.58
N MET A 95 8.40 2.04 -6.84
CA MET A 95 8.72 3.24 -7.60
C MET A 95 7.45 3.97 -8.08
N GLY A 96 7.41 5.30 -7.96
CA GLY A 96 6.44 6.16 -8.61
C GLY A 96 7.09 7.04 -9.70
N ASN A 97 6.28 7.73 -10.49
CA ASN A 97 6.79 8.51 -11.63
C ASN A 97 7.57 9.78 -11.24
N HIS A 98 7.45 10.25 -10.01
CA HIS A 98 8.25 11.34 -9.44
C HIS A 98 9.59 10.85 -8.89
N ASP A 99 9.77 9.55 -8.71
CA ASP A 99 10.98 8.97 -8.15
C ASP A 99 12.10 8.81 -9.18
N ASP A 100 13.36 8.91 -8.72
CA ASP A 100 14.55 8.62 -9.51
C ASP A 100 15.16 7.29 -9.10
N ARG A 101 15.32 6.35 -10.05
CA ARG A 101 15.74 4.97 -9.78
C ARG A 101 17.11 4.89 -9.14
N ALA A 102 18.07 5.64 -9.67
CA ALA A 102 19.44 5.62 -9.17
C ALA A 102 19.52 6.16 -7.75
N THR A 103 18.87 7.30 -7.51
CA THR A 103 18.85 7.96 -6.21
C THR A 103 18.06 7.14 -5.17
N LEU A 104 16.91 6.58 -5.54
CA LEU A 104 16.13 5.71 -4.65
C LEU A 104 16.98 4.51 -4.18
N ARG A 105 17.70 3.85 -5.12
CA ARG A 105 18.55 2.70 -4.78
C ARG A 105 19.64 3.06 -3.77
N THR A 106 20.30 4.19 -3.97
CA THR A 106 21.37 4.63 -3.07
C THR A 106 20.88 5.13 -1.73
N GLU A 107 19.73 5.82 -1.68
CA GLU A 107 19.26 6.50 -0.48
C GLU A 107 18.28 5.69 0.37
N LEU A 108 17.51 4.77 -0.24
CA LEU A 108 16.54 3.93 0.48
C LEU A 108 16.91 2.45 0.54
N LEU A 109 17.71 1.95 -0.41
CA LEU A 109 17.96 0.50 -0.52
C LEU A 109 19.39 0.09 -0.18
N ASP A 110 20.27 1.06 0.13
CA ASP A 110 21.71 0.84 0.36
C ASP A 110 22.35 0.02 -0.78
N ALA A 111 21.89 0.26 -2.02
CA ALA A 111 22.32 -0.45 -3.22
C ALA A 111 23.06 0.47 -4.19
N ASP A 112 23.79 -0.12 -5.12
CA ASP A 112 24.45 0.64 -6.18
C ASP A 112 23.41 1.33 -7.09
N ALA A 113 23.77 2.52 -7.60
CA ALA A 113 22.95 3.26 -8.54
C ALA A 113 22.72 2.45 -9.83
N ASP A 114 21.46 2.29 -10.23
CA ASP A 114 21.04 1.58 -11.44
C ASP A 114 19.73 2.17 -11.96
N ASP A 115 19.63 2.31 -13.28
CA ASP A 115 18.43 2.82 -13.98
C ASP A 115 17.46 1.71 -14.45
N ALA A 116 17.78 0.44 -14.18
CA ALA A 116 16.89 -0.67 -14.48
C ALA A 116 15.59 -0.58 -13.65
N PRO A 117 14.45 -1.09 -14.14
CA PRO A 117 13.23 -1.18 -13.35
C PRO A 117 13.48 -1.85 -11.98
N TYR A 118 12.80 -1.35 -10.96
CA TYR A 118 12.90 -1.90 -9.61
C TYR A 118 11.78 -2.91 -9.38
N ASP A 119 11.98 -4.10 -9.93
CA ASP A 119 11.06 -5.23 -9.74
C ASP A 119 11.62 -6.18 -8.68
N ARG A 120 10.80 -6.65 -7.75
CA ARG A 120 11.22 -7.62 -6.73
C ARG A 120 10.07 -8.45 -6.20
N VAL A 121 10.41 -9.57 -5.58
CA VAL A 121 9.50 -10.42 -4.82
C VAL A 121 9.87 -10.34 -3.35
N VAL A 122 8.88 -10.15 -2.49
CA VAL A 122 9.01 -10.24 -1.03
C VAL A 122 8.07 -11.33 -0.55
N MET A 123 8.55 -12.20 0.33
CA MET A 123 7.73 -13.24 0.95
C MET A 123 7.46 -12.89 2.42
N LEU A 124 6.19 -12.79 2.77
CA LEU A 124 5.71 -12.64 4.13
C LEU A 124 5.04 -13.97 4.53
N GLY A 125 5.83 -14.89 5.11
CA GLY A 125 5.36 -16.26 5.30
C GLY A 125 4.99 -16.92 3.96
N GLY A 126 3.75 -17.31 3.80
CA GLY A 126 3.21 -17.88 2.55
C GLY A 126 2.65 -16.86 1.57
N LEU A 127 2.52 -15.60 1.97
CA LEU A 127 2.02 -14.51 1.12
C LEU A 127 3.16 -13.90 0.30
N ARG A 128 2.97 -13.79 -1.00
CA ARG A 128 3.91 -13.15 -1.92
C ARG A 128 3.48 -11.72 -2.23
N ILE A 129 4.39 -10.77 -2.05
CA ILE A 129 4.22 -9.40 -2.54
C ILE A 129 5.14 -9.24 -3.75
N ILE A 130 4.57 -8.93 -4.91
CA ILE A 130 5.33 -8.58 -6.11
C ILE A 130 5.34 -7.06 -6.21
N VAL A 131 6.53 -6.48 -6.14
CA VAL A 131 6.77 -5.07 -6.50
C VAL A 131 7.05 -5.02 -7.99
N LEU A 132 6.25 -4.24 -8.73
CA LEU A 132 6.39 -4.08 -10.17
C LEU A 132 6.55 -2.59 -10.50
N ASP A 133 7.72 -2.22 -10.98
CA ASP A 133 8.04 -0.85 -11.38
C ASP A 133 7.32 -0.49 -12.68
N SER A 134 6.23 0.25 -12.56
CA SER A 134 5.43 0.71 -13.70
C SER A 134 5.92 2.05 -14.28
N THR A 135 7.03 2.59 -13.81
CA THR A 135 7.48 3.93 -14.22
C THR A 135 8.19 3.93 -15.57
N VAL A 136 8.04 5.04 -16.30
CA VAL A 136 8.80 5.34 -17.51
C VAL A 136 9.66 6.57 -17.22
N PRO A 137 10.99 6.49 -17.34
CA PRO A 137 11.86 7.60 -17.00
C PRO A 137 11.46 8.90 -17.70
N ARG A 138 11.25 9.97 -16.91
CA ARG A 138 10.85 11.32 -17.34
C ARG A 138 9.42 11.44 -17.89
N GLU A 139 8.61 10.41 -17.75
CA GLU A 139 7.20 10.42 -18.13
C GLU A 139 6.32 10.26 -16.89
N SER A 140 5.11 10.79 -16.94
CA SER A 140 4.16 10.65 -15.83
C SER A 140 3.17 9.50 -16.02
N TYR A 141 3.15 8.86 -17.20
CA TYR A 141 2.38 7.65 -17.44
C TYR A 141 3.15 6.38 -17.07
N GLY A 142 2.43 5.30 -16.81
CA GLY A 142 3.02 4.00 -16.55
C GLY A 142 3.08 3.08 -17.77
N GLU A 143 4.05 2.17 -17.79
CA GLU A 143 4.19 1.11 -18.79
C GLU A 143 4.91 -0.09 -18.19
N ILE A 144 4.47 -1.31 -18.53
CA ILE A 144 5.16 -2.54 -18.17
C ILE A 144 5.90 -3.05 -19.41
N ARG A 145 7.22 -3.15 -19.32
CA ARG A 145 8.07 -3.55 -20.45
C ARG A 145 7.93 -5.04 -20.77
N PRO A 146 8.21 -5.46 -22.01
CA PRO A 146 8.16 -6.89 -22.39
C PRO A 146 9.00 -7.80 -21.50
N ALA A 147 10.17 -7.34 -21.03
CA ALA A 147 11.00 -8.09 -20.11
C ALA A 147 10.36 -8.28 -18.73
N GLN A 148 9.66 -7.25 -18.22
CA GLN A 148 8.92 -7.32 -16.96
C GLN A 148 7.72 -8.27 -17.09
N HIS A 149 7.00 -8.26 -18.22
CA HIS A 149 5.94 -9.24 -18.48
C HIS A 149 6.48 -10.68 -18.50
N ALA A 150 7.65 -10.91 -19.10
CA ALA A 150 8.27 -12.22 -19.10
C ALA A 150 8.67 -12.67 -17.67
N TRP A 151 9.32 -11.79 -16.91
CA TRP A 151 9.68 -12.02 -15.52
C TRP A 151 8.44 -12.27 -14.64
N LEU A 152 7.39 -11.49 -14.80
CA LEU A 152 6.16 -11.63 -14.02
C LEU A 152 5.47 -12.99 -14.28
N ARG A 153 5.43 -13.44 -15.55
CA ARG A 153 4.93 -14.79 -15.87
C ARG A 153 5.76 -15.90 -15.25
N GLU A 154 7.09 -15.74 -15.24
CA GLU A 154 7.99 -16.70 -14.58
C GLU A 154 7.72 -16.76 -13.07
N VAL A 155 7.62 -15.61 -12.40
CA VAL A 155 7.32 -15.54 -10.97
C VAL A 155 5.94 -16.15 -10.66
N LEU A 156 4.93 -15.91 -11.49
CA LEU A 156 3.56 -16.43 -11.29
C LEU A 156 3.38 -17.88 -11.77
N SER A 157 4.39 -18.50 -12.41
CA SER A 157 4.31 -19.89 -12.83
C SER A 157 4.24 -20.88 -11.65
N GLU A 158 4.72 -20.48 -10.48
CA GLU A 158 4.63 -21.22 -9.24
C GLU A 158 3.74 -20.45 -8.26
N PRO A 159 2.56 -20.98 -7.90
CA PRO A 159 1.66 -20.31 -6.94
C PRO A 159 2.30 -20.18 -5.56
N ALA A 160 2.12 -19.04 -4.92
CA ALA A 160 2.47 -18.85 -3.51
C ALA A 160 1.44 -19.52 -2.61
N PRO A 161 1.83 -20.09 -1.46
CA PRO A 161 0.90 -20.82 -0.57
C PRO A 161 -0.34 -20.04 -0.13
N GLU A 162 -0.21 -18.72 0.07
CA GLU A 162 -1.31 -17.84 0.47
C GLU A 162 -1.67 -16.82 -0.62
N GLY A 163 -1.16 -17.05 -1.84
CA GLY A 163 -1.40 -16.21 -3.00
C GLY A 163 -0.51 -14.97 -3.04
N THR A 164 -0.83 -14.08 -3.96
CA THR A 164 0.01 -12.93 -4.32
C THR A 164 -0.76 -11.63 -4.23
N ILE A 165 -0.11 -10.58 -3.71
CA ILE A 165 -0.50 -9.17 -3.89
C ILE A 165 0.47 -8.54 -4.88
N LEU A 166 -0.04 -7.93 -5.94
CA LEU A 166 0.75 -7.14 -6.89
C LEU A 166 0.72 -5.67 -6.45
N ALA A 167 1.89 -5.10 -6.18
CA ALA A 167 2.06 -3.70 -5.80
C ALA A 167 2.76 -2.94 -6.94
N LEU A 168 2.11 -1.92 -7.47
CA LEU A 168 2.65 -1.01 -8.49
C LEU A 168 2.12 0.40 -8.26
N HIS A 169 2.78 1.41 -8.82
CA HIS A 169 2.34 2.80 -8.61
C HIS A 169 1.10 3.14 -9.44
N HIS A 170 1.17 2.95 -10.77
CA HIS A 170 0.07 3.27 -11.69
C HIS A 170 -0.97 2.13 -11.70
N PRO A 171 -2.16 2.32 -11.09
CA PRO A 171 -3.16 1.26 -11.02
C PRO A 171 -3.80 1.01 -12.39
N PRO A 172 -4.05 -0.27 -12.78
CA PRO A 172 -4.63 -0.61 -14.07
C PRO A 172 -6.16 -0.44 -14.10
N ILE A 173 -6.64 0.73 -13.71
CA ILE A 173 -8.07 1.07 -13.64
C ILE A 173 -8.31 2.48 -14.16
N PRO A 174 -9.54 2.81 -14.61
CA PRO A 174 -9.86 4.15 -15.07
C PRO A 174 -9.80 5.18 -13.93
N CYS A 175 -9.41 6.40 -14.29
CA CYS A 175 -9.50 7.56 -13.42
C CYS A 175 -10.80 8.33 -13.70
N VAL A 176 -11.37 8.96 -12.64
CA VAL A 176 -12.60 9.77 -12.79
C VAL A 176 -12.33 11.18 -13.30
N GLN A 177 -11.08 11.63 -13.31
CA GLN A 177 -10.65 12.94 -13.78
C GLN A 177 -10.16 12.84 -15.23
N ASP A 178 -10.75 13.61 -16.14
CA ASP A 178 -10.45 13.51 -17.58
C ASP A 178 -8.97 13.74 -17.91
N LEU A 179 -8.31 14.67 -17.20
CA LEU A 179 -6.89 14.94 -17.45
C LEU A 179 -5.98 13.76 -17.03
N ALA A 180 -6.40 12.95 -16.08
CA ALA A 180 -5.60 11.84 -15.57
C ALA A 180 -5.42 10.70 -16.60
N VAL A 181 -6.18 10.66 -17.70
CA VAL A 181 -5.94 9.71 -18.80
C VAL A 181 -4.56 9.92 -19.46
N THR A 182 -3.96 11.10 -19.30
CA THR A 182 -2.62 11.38 -19.84
C THR A 182 -1.51 10.71 -19.05
N VAL A 183 -1.80 10.28 -17.82
CA VAL A 183 -0.85 9.71 -16.85
C VAL A 183 -1.21 8.29 -16.42
N GLU A 184 -2.14 7.63 -17.09
CA GLU A 184 -2.57 6.25 -16.78
C GLU A 184 -1.49 5.20 -17.09
N LEU A 185 -1.68 3.99 -16.56
CA LEU A 185 -0.94 2.82 -17.00
C LEU A 185 -1.37 2.47 -18.43
N ARG A 186 -0.41 2.40 -19.36
CA ARG A 186 -0.64 2.03 -20.75
C ARG A 186 -0.60 0.51 -20.95
N ASP A 187 -1.16 0.06 -22.06
CA ASP A 187 -1.18 -1.35 -22.47
C ASP A 187 -1.69 -2.32 -21.38
N GLN A 188 -2.76 -1.92 -20.71
CA GLN A 188 -3.38 -2.70 -19.64
C GLN A 188 -3.82 -4.09 -20.10
N ALA A 189 -4.15 -4.27 -21.39
CA ALA A 189 -4.52 -5.56 -21.96
C ALA A 189 -3.38 -6.58 -21.84
N ALA A 190 -2.14 -6.18 -22.12
CA ALA A 190 -0.97 -7.05 -21.98
C ALA A 190 -0.72 -7.44 -20.51
N LEU A 191 -0.97 -6.54 -19.57
CA LEU A 191 -0.90 -6.87 -18.14
C LEU A 191 -2.01 -7.88 -17.77
N ALA A 192 -3.24 -7.68 -18.24
CA ALA A 192 -4.34 -8.62 -17.99
C ALA A 192 -4.00 -10.04 -18.52
N GLU A 193 -3.43 -10.14 -19.70
CA GLU A 193 -2.95 -11.41 -20.27
C GLU A 193 -1.84 -12.04 -19.45
N THR A 194 -0.93 -11.22 -18.91
CA THR A 194 0.19 -11.69 -18.08
C THR A 194 -0.27 -12.25 -16.72
N LEU A 195 -1.31 -11.65 -16.13
CA LEU A 195 -1.86 -12.08 -14.84
C LEU A 195 -2.84 -13.26 -14.96
N ALA A 196 -3.29 -13.58 -16.19
CA ALA A 196 -4.29 -14.60 -16.43
C ALA A 196 -3.83 -15.98 -15.96
N GLY A 197 -4.63 -16.62 -15.08
CA GLY A 197 -4.34 -17.96 -14.52
C GLY A 197 -3.29 -17.98 -13.40
N GLY A 198 -2.74 -16.81 -13.02
CA GLY A 198 -1.86 -16.68 -11.85
C GLY A 198 -2.64 -16.65 -10.53
N ASP A 199 -1.90 -16.55 -9.44
CA ASP A 199 -2.43 -16.55 -8.07
C ASP A 199 -2.57 -15.14 -7.46
N VAL A 200 -2.65 -14.10 -8.29
CA VAL A 200 -2.80 -12.71 -7.82
C VAL A 200 -4.20 -12.52 -7.26
N ARG A 201 -4.27 -12.22 -5.96
CA ARG A 201 -5.50 -12.05 -5.19
C ARG A 201 -5.96 -10.60 -5.07
N ALA A 202 -5.00 -9.65 -5.13
CA ALA A 202 -5.27 -8.22 -5.11
C ALA A 202 -4.15 -7.46 -5.83
N ILE A 203 -4.50 -6.29 -6.35
CA ILE A 203 -3.57 -5.28 -6.85
C ILE A 203 -3.69 -4.06 -5.94
N ILE A 204 -2.56 -3.52 -5.49
CA ILE A 204 -2.51 -2.27 -4.72
C ILE A 204 -1.68 -1.22 -5.46
N GLY A 205 -2.11 0.03 -5.39
CA GLY A 205 -1.45 1.13 -6.09
C GLY A 205 -1.71 2.50 -5.47
N GLY A 206 -1.12 3.54 -6.07
CA GLY A 206 -1.25 4.93 -5.68
C GLY A 206 -1.63 5.84 -6.83
N HIS A 207 -0.85 6.93 -7.03
CA HIS A 207 -0.89 7.81 -8.19
C HIS A 207 -2.11 8.73 -8.30
N PHE A 208 -3.28 8.28 -7.93
CA PHE A 208 -4.52 9.07 -8.07
C PHE A 208 -4.73 10.07 -6.94
N HIS A 209 -3.99 9.98 -5.85
CA HIS A 209 -4.12 10.81 -4.65
C HIS A 209 -5.51 10.79 -4.01
N TYR A 210 -6.31 9.77 -4.23
CA TYR A 210 -7.58 9.52 -3.53
C TYR A 210 -7.86 8.02 -3.45
N SER A 211 -8.51 7.62 -2.37
CA SER A 211 -8.94 6.23 -2.22
C SER A 211 -9.99 5.87 -3.25
N THR A 212 -9.73 4.81 -3.99
CA THR A 212 -10.70 4.23 -4.93
C THR A 212 -10.48 2.73 -5.06
N SER A 213 -11.47 2.02 -5.56
CA SER A 213 -11.38 0.59 -5.82
C SER A 213 -12.13 0.22 -7.10
N ALA A 214 -11.63 -0.80 -7.78
CA ALA A 214 -12.24 -1.35 -8.97
C ALA A 214 -11.87 -2.83 -9.11
N THR A 215 -12.21 -3.44 -10.23
CA THR A 215 -11.78 -4.78 -10.61
C THR A 215 -11.05 -4.71 -11.94
N PHE A 216 -9.86 -5.32 -12.02
CA PHE A 216 -9.07 -5.44 -13.23
C PHE A 216 -8.84 -6.92 -13.55
N ALA A 217 -9.24 -7.38 -14.73
CA ALA A 217 -9.12 -8.78 -15.15
C ALA A 217 -9.65 -9.81 -14.12
N GLY A 218 -10.69 -9.45 -13.37
CA GLY A 218 -11.25 -10.28 -12.30
C GLY A 218 -10.55 -10.14 -10.94
N ILE A 219 -9.47 -9.38 -10.86
CA ILE A 219 -8.67 -9.16 -9.64
C ILE A 219 -9.12 -7.84 -8.99
N PRO A 220 -9.42 -7.82 -7.68
CA PRO A 220 -9.69 -6.58 -6.94
C PRO A 220 -8.48 -5.64 -6.98
N VAL A 221 -8.74 -4.35 -7.20
CA VAL A 221 -7.73 -3.28 -7.17
C VAL A 221 -8.10 -2.28 -6.08
N SER A 222 -7.14 -1.97 -5.21
CA SER A 222 -7.26 -0.95 -4.18
C SER A 222 -6.19 0.12 -4.36
N VAL A 223 -6.61 1.37 -4.53
CA VAL A 223 -5.74 2.52 -4.60
C VAL A 223 -5.76 3.23 -3.26
N ALA A 224 -4.59 3.48 -2.68
CA ALA A 224 -4.50 4.24 -1.44
C ALA A 224 -4.73 5.74 -1.68
N SER A 225 -5.25 6.40 -0.65
CA SER A 225 -5.18 7.86 -0.57
C SER A 225 -3.72 8.29 -0.44
N ALA A 226 -3.39 9.45 -0.99
CA ALA A 226 -2.05 10.00 -0.79
C ALA A 226 -1.85 10.42 0.68
N THR A 227 -0.61 10.32 1.15
CA THR A 227 -0.24 10.87 2.46
C THR A 227 0.09 12.36 2.39
N CYS A 228 0.37 12.90 1.20
CA CYS A 228 0.74 14.31 0.99
C CYS A 228 -0.48 15.23 0.87
N TYR A 229 -1.32 15.05 -0.14
CA TYR A 229 -2.54 15.84 -0.43
C TYR A 229 -3.50 15.01 -1.27
N THR A 230 -4.79 15.34 -1.30
CA THR A 230 -5.76 14.63 -2.15
C THR A 230 -6.08 15.40 -3.43
N GLN A 231 -6.39 14.68 -4.51
CA GLN A 231 -7.08 15.25 -5.66
C GLN A 231 -8.55 15.52 -5.29
N ASP A 232 -9.01 16.75 -5.51
CA ASP A 232 -10.36 17.18 -5.19
C ASP A 232 -11.37 16.72 -6.25
N LEU A 233 -12.09 15.65 -5.97
CA LEU A 233 -13.13 15.12 -6.86
C LEU A 233 -14.41 15.99 -6.91
N GLN A 234 -14.50 17.05 -6.10
CA GLN A 234 -15.63 17.98 -6.07
C GLN A 234 -15.41 19.20 -6.98
N THR A 235 -14.37 19.20 -7.82
CA THR A 235 -14.17 20.27 -8.80
C THR A 235 -15.30 20.25 -9.84
N PRO A 236 -15.86 21.43 -10.21
CA PRO A 236 -16.84 21.48 -11.28
C PRO A 236 -16.21 21.15 -12.64
N ASP A 237 -17.05 20.80 -13.59
CA ASP A 237 -16.70 20.63 -15.01
C ASP A 237 -15.54 19.64 -15.27
N ARG A 238 -15.40 18.60 -14.39
CA ARG A 238 -14.33 17.59 -14.43
C ARG A 238 -12.92 18.17 -14.40
N GLY A 239 -12.76 19.34 -13.80
CA GLY A 239 -11.47 19.97 -13.56
C GLY A 239 -10.61 19.18 -12.57
N THR A 240 -9.37 19.60 -12.43
CA THR A 240 -8.42 19.03 -11.47
C THR A 240 -7.95 20.09 -10.49
N ARG A 241 -7.85 19.73 -9.22
CA ARG A 241 -7.30 20.56 -8.16
C ARG A 241 -6.77 19.70 -7.03
N GLY A 242 -5.55 19.95 -6.58
CA GLY A 242 -5.06 19.40 -5.31
C GLY A 242 -5.69 20.13 -4.12
N ARG A 243 -5.93 19.41 -3.04
CA ARG A 243 -6.41 19.95 -1.76
C ARG A 243 -5.60 19.34 -0.63
N ASP A 244 -5.05 20.20 0.23
CA ASP A 244 -4.45 19.76 1.48
C ASP A 244 -5.54 19.21 2.40
N GLY A 245 -5.53 17.89 2.63
CA GLY A 245 -6.54 17.17 3.39
C GLY A 245 -6.77 15.73 2.87
N ALA A 246 -7.58 14.98 3.61
CA ALA A 246 -7.94 13.59 3.34
C ALA A 246 -6.74 12.62 3.27
N GLN A 247 -5.66 12.94 3.96
CA GLN A 247 -4.53 12.05 4.15
C GLN A 247 -5.00 10.78 4.86
N ALA A 248 -4.53 9.62 4.38
CA ALA A 248 -4.92 8.34 4.95
C ALA A 248 -3.87 7.27 4.64
N PHE A 249 -3.94 6.18 5.38
CA PHE A 249 -3.33 4.90 5.02
C PHE A 249 -4.42 3.82 4.94
N ASN A 250 -4.11 2.68 4.32
CA ASN A 250 -4.99 1.53 4.32
C ASN A 250 -4.44 0.44 5.25
N LEU A 251 -5.30 -0.13 6.09
CA LEU A 251 -5.07 -1.43 6.69
C LEU A 251 -5.45 -2.52 5.70
N VAL A 252 -4.53 -3.44 5.44
CA VAL A 252 -4.76 -4.58 4.54
C VAL A 252 -4.76 -5.85 5.37
N HIS A 253 -5.92 -6.49 5.48
CA HIS A 253 -6.09 -7.75 6.21
C HIS A 253 -6.28 -8.88 5.21
N VAL A 254 -5.35 -9.85 5.22
CA VAL A 254 -5.37 -11.01 4.34
C VAL A 254 -5.99 -12.18 5.08
N TYR A 255 -7.07 -12.72 4.54
CA TYR A 255 -7.76 -13.93 4.99
C TYR A 255 -7.63 -15.02 3.93
N ASP A 256 -7.94 -16.27 4.24
CA ASP A 256 -7.89 -17.37 3.26
C ASP A 256 -8.72 -17.07 2.02
N SER A 257 -9.93 -16.54 2.19
CA SER A 257 -10.91 -16.37 1.11
C SER A 257 -10.98 -14.93 0.55
N THR A 258 -10.39 -13.93 1.22
CA THR A 258 -10.53 -12.52 0.83
C THR A 258 -9.37 -11.68 1.33
N ILE A 259 -9.20 -10.49 0.72
CA ILE A 259 -8.32 -9.44 1.22
C ILE A 259 -9.17 -8.19 1.44
N MET A 260 -9.14 -7.66 2.66
CA MET A 260 -9.91 -6.49 3.04
C MET A 260 -8.99 -5.27 3.12
N HIS A 261 -9.38 -4.19 2.46
CA HIS A 261 -8.70 -2.90 2.49
C HIS A 261 -9.57 -1.90 3.25
N SER A 262 -9.07 -1.35 4.35
CA SER A 262 -9.78 -0.40 5.19
C SER A 262 -9.04 0.93 5.23
N VAL A 263 -9.68 2.00 4.76
CA VAL A 263 -9.10 3.35 4.80
C VAL A 263 -9.12 3.87 6.24
N VAL A 264 -7.97 4.30 6.72
CA VAL A 264 -7.80 4.97 8.01
C VAL A 264 -7.38 6.42 7.74
N PRO A 265 -8.31 7.38 7.80
CA PRO A 265 -7.99 8.78 7.59
C PRO A 265 -7.17 9.31 8.78
N GLN A 266 -6.33 10.31 8.51
CA GLN A 266 -5.61 11.03 9.56
C GLN A 266 -6.57 11.50 10.65
N GLY A 267 -6.21 11.30 11.91
CA GLY A 267 -7.04 11.54 13.06
C GLY A 267 -7.39 13.02 13.27
N GLY A 268 -8.28 13.28 14.23
CA GLY A 268 -8.63 14.66 14.63
C GLY A 268 -10.11 14.91 14.90
N GLY A 269 -10.98 13.92 14.70
CA GLY A 269 -12.41 14.03 15.05
C GLY A 269 -12.69 13.75 16.54
N ALA A 270 -13.73 14.35 17.09
CA ALA A 270 -14.23 14.01 18.42
C ALA A 270 -14.84 12.59 18.41
N SER A 271 -14.58 11.82 19.48
CA SER A 271 -15.25 10.52 19.65
C SER A 271 -16.76 10.68 19.74
N VAL A 272 -17.48 9.90 18.92
CA VAL A 272 -18.96 9.94 18.87
C VAL A 272 -19.57 8.98 19.91
N SER A 273 -18.84 7.97 20.35
CA SER A 273 -19.31 6.95 21.28
C SER A 273 -18.27 6.68 22.37
N ARG A 274 -18.71 5.90 23.41
CA ARG A 274 -17.79 5.43 24.46
C ARG A 274 -16.78 4.47 23.85
N HIS A 275 -15.51 4.66 24.20
CA HIS A 275 -14.45 3.68 23.92
C HIS A 275 -14.75 2.34 24.64
N VAL A 276 -14.63 1.25 23.91
CA VAL A 276 -14.71 -0.12 24.45
C VAL A 276 -13.35 -0.77 24.24
N ASP A 277 -12.65 -1.03 25.33
CA ASP A 277 -11.33 -1.65 25.30
C ASP A 277 -11.38 -3.14 24.91
N GLY A 278 -10.22 -3.70 24.56
CA GLY A 278 -10.10 -5.09 24.12
C GLY A 278 -10.61 -6.12 25.15
N PRO A 279 -10.24 -6.05 26.45
CA PRO A 279 -10.77 -6.95 27.47
C PRO A 279 -12.30 -6.89 27.61
N THR A 280 -12.88 -5.69 27.54
CA THR A 280 -14.33 -5.51 27.57
C THR A 280 -14.99 -6.10 26.33
N THR A 281 -14.40 -5.88 25.14
CA THR A 281 -14.87 -6.48 23.87
C THR A 281 -14.88 -8.01 23.96
N ALA A 282 -13.79 -8.62 24.43
CA ALA A 282 -13.70 -10.07 24.61
C ALA A 282 -14.79 -10.63 25.54
N ARG A 283 -15.04 -9.94 26.67
CA ARG A 283 -16.11 -10.30 27.59
C ARG A 283 -17.48 -10.19 26.93
N MET A 284 -17.76 -9.11 26.21
CA MET A 284 -19.04 -8.92 25.52
C MET A 284 -19.29 -9.99 24.46
N LEU A 285 -18.26 -10.40 23.71
CA LEU A 285 -18.36 -11.51 22.75
C LEU A 285 -18.71 -12.81 23.48
N ALA A 286 -18.02 -13.12 24.57
CA ALA A 286 -18.29 -14.33 25.37
C ALA A 286 -19.72 -14.35 25.94
N GLU A 287 -20.23 -13.20 26.41
CA GLU A 287 -21.62 -13.03 26.89
C GLU A 287 -22.64 -13.30 25.78
N GLN A 288 -22.29 -12.99 24.51
CA GLN A 288 -23.09 -13.33 23.32
C GLN A 288 -22.88 -14.78 22.84
N GLY A 289 -22.06 -15.55 23.52
CA GLY A 289 -21.74 -16.91 23.13
C GLY A 289 -20.86 -17.01 21.88
N LEU A 290 -20.05 -16.01 21.60
CA LEU A 290 -19.19 -15.90 20.43
C LEU A 290 -17.70 -15.86 20.80
N TYR A 291 -16.87 -16.34 19.88
CA TYR A 291 -15.43 -16.08 19.88
C TYR A 291 -14.92 -15.93 18.45
N ILE A 292 -13.83 -15.18 18.27
CA ILE A 292 -13.12 -15.05 17.00
C ILE A 292 -11.98 -16.06 17.01
N PRO A 293 -11.97 -17.07 16.13
CA PRO A 293 -10.85 -18.01 16.03
C PRO A 293 -9.56 -17.26 15.64
N ASP A 294 -8.43 -17.77 16.10
CA ASP A 294 -7.15 -17.34 15.56
C ASP A 294 -7.03 -17.73 14.08
N ALA A 295 -6.13 -17.06 13.33
CA ALA A 295 -5.83 -17.45 11.97
C ALA A 295 -5.37 -18.92 11.92
N PRO A 296 -5.77 -19.69 10.89
CA PRO A 296 -5.32 -21.07 10.77
C PRO A 296 -3.79 -21.12 10.66
N VAL A 297 -3.16 -21.94 11.51
CA VAL A 297 -1.71 -22.17 11.41
C VAL A 297 -1.45 -22.95 10.14
N GLN A 298 -0.80 -22.33 9.17
CA GLN A 298 -0.42 -23.01 7.92
C GLN A 298 0.62 -24.11 8.22
N PRO A 299 0.41 -25.36 7.77
CA PRO A 299 1.39 -26.41 7.96
C PRO A 299 2.64 -26.12 7.11
N GLY A 300 3.73 -25.77 7.73
CA GLY A 300 5.03 -25.73 7.04
C GLY A 300 5.96 -24.55 7.31
N TRP A 301 5.48 -23.49 7.98
CA TRP A 301 6.36 -22.37 8.32
C TRP A 301 6.87 -22.48 9.76
N MET A 302 8.05 -23.07 9.95
CA MET A 302 8.84 -22.87 11.16
C MET A 302 9.84 -21.76 10.87
N GLY A 303 9.50 -20.54 11.31
CA GLY A 303 10.36 -19.37 11.18
C GLY A 303 11.78 -19.68 11.68
N ALA A 304 12.76 -19.43 10.84
CA ALA A 304 14.13 -19.31 11.29
C ALA A 304 14.20 -18.09 12.22
N ARG A 305 14.48 -18.36 13.50
CA ARG A 305 14.84 -17.35 14.49
C ARG A 305 16.24 -16.87 14.23
#